data_dc0a1cf5d1b1ef95cbb07be8c2407e9e
#
_entry.id   dc0a1cf5d1b1ef95cbb07be8c2407e9e
#
_cell.length_a   1.000
_cell.length_b   1.000
_cell.length_c   1.000
_cell.angle_alpha   90.00
_cell.angle_beta   90.00
_cell.angle_gamma   90.00
#
_symmetry.space_group_name_H-M   'P 1'
#
loop_
_entity.id
_entity.type
_entity.pdbx_description
1 polymer ?
#
loop_
_entity_poly.entity_id
_entity_poly.type
_entity_poly.pdbx_seq_one_letter_code
_entity_poly.pdbx_strand_id
1 'polypeptide(L)'
;AAAAALGDALAGVTHGLHRDVLSHLYDGVAGSLSRLRTVGVEAAHERSAHLSSAPDSAPLERTLYRLLTDLVIIGRTAGQPLPDMVTAGVGPALAEASAAVGSYLRDCGAALLTGKAPPPRRPVEHALGACGAAFAAARGTGWLRNLTDVELERFFAIGFALEQLRDHLEDLDHEVADWGTAARPARVSAASQ
;
A
#
# COMPACT_ATOMS: atom_id res chain seq x y z
N ALA A 1 1.69 -8.56 6.81
CA ALA A 1 2.87 -8.64 5.93
C ALA A 1 3.02 -7.36 5.11
N ALA A 2 2.07 -7.01 4.20
CA ALA A 2 2.19 -5.85 3.30
C ALA A 2 2.45 -4.52 4.01
N ALA A 3 1.77 -4.25 5.13
CA ALA A 3 1.94 -3.02 5.92
C ALA A 3 3.38 -2.84 6.43
N ALA A 4 4.01 -3.91 6.94
CA ALA A 4 5.39 -3.87 7.38
C ALA A 4 6.34 -3.70 6.18
N ALA A 5 6.12 -4.48 5.13
CA ALA A 5 6.96 -4.45 3.93
C ALA A 5 6.98 -3.07 3.25
N LEU A 6 5.83 -2.42 3.09
CA LEU A 6 5.76 -1.07 2.52
C LEU A 6 6.38 -0.02 3.44
N GLY A 7 6.15 -0.12 4.76
CA GLY A 7 6.77 0.76 5.75
C GLY A 7 8.29 0.66 5.69
N ASP A 8 8.83 -0.56 5.73
CA ASP A 8 10.27 -0.80 5.68
C ASP A 8 10.90 -0.35 4.35
N ALA A 9 10.21 -0.60 3.20
CA ALA A 9 10.67 -0.15 1.91
C ALA A 9 10.73 1.38 1.79
N LEU A 10 9.71 2.09 2.29
CA LEU A 10 9.68 3.55 2.30
C LEU A 10 10.77 4.13 3.23
N ALA A 11 10.95 3.57 4.42
CA ALA A 11 12.05 3.96 5.31
C ALA A 11 13.42 3.71 4.66
N GLY A 12 13.56 2.63 3.92
CA GLY A 12 14.78 2.26 3.22
C GLY A 12 15.19 3.22 2.11
N VAL A 13 14.28 4.03 1.57
CA VAL A 13 14.61 5.04 0.55
C VAL A 13 15.64 6.05 1.07
N THR A 14 15.62 6.36 2.35
CA THR A 14 16.56 7.32 2.98
C THR A 14 17.83 6.67 3.52
N HIS A 15 17.78 5.40 3.91
CA HIS A 15 18.90 4.72 4.59
C HIS A 15 19.55 3.61 3.77
N GLY A 16 18.94 3.23 2.67
CA GLY A 16 19.28 2.03 1.92
C GLY A 16 18.72 0.76 2.57
N LEU A 17 18.26 -0.19 1.76
CA LEU A 17 17.83 -1.51 2.22
C LEU A 17 18.69 -2.60 1.60
N HIS A 18 19.10 -3.53 2.43
CA HIS A 18 19.84 -4.70 1.96
C HIS A 18 18.94 -5.54 1.04
N ARG A 19 19.50 -6.04 -0.07
CA ARG A 19 18.75 -6.81 -1.09
C ARG A 19 18.02 -8.01 -0.49
N ASP A 20 18.65 -8.69 0.47
CA ASP A 20 18.06 -9.87 1.12
C ASP A 20 16.79 -9.52 1.92
N VAL A 21 16.79 -8.36 2.59
CA VAL A 21 15.62 -7.86 3.32
C VAL A 21 14.47 -7.60 2.35
N LEU A 22 14.76 -6.94 1.23
CA LEU A 22 13.76 -6.69 0.18
C LEU A 22 13.19 -7.99 -0.39
N SER A 23 14.05 -8.97 -0.69
CA SER A 23 13.59 -10.27 -1.18
C SER A 23 12.65 -10.95 -0.20
N HIS A 24 12.99 -11.00 1.08
CA HIS A 24 12.13 -11.59 2.11
C HIS A 24 10.78 -10.86 2.25
N LEU A 25 10.79 -9.51 2.15
CA LEU A 25 9.56 -8.73 2.18
C LEU A 25 8.64 -9.07 1.00
N TYR A 26 9.20 -9.15 -0.21
CA TYR A 26 8.45 -9.52 -1.42
C TYR A 26 7.90 -10.93 -1.35
N ASP A 27 8.72 -11.90 -0.98
CA ASP A 27 8.32 -13.31 -0.88
C ASP A 27 7.20 -13.49 0.15
N GLY A 28 7.27 -12.78 1.27
CA GLY A 28 6.24 -12.81 2.32
C GLY A 28 4.89 -12.26 1.84
N VAL A 29 4.90 -11.14 1.10
CA VAL A 29 3.67 -10.55 0.54
C VAL A 29 3.14 -11.41 -0.61
N ALA A 30 3.99 -11.81 -1.56
CA ALA A 30 3.62 -12.63 -2.70
C ALA A 30 3.04 -13.98 -2.28
N GLY A 31 3.66 -14.64 -1.28
CA GLY A 31 3.15 -15.89 -0.72
C GLY A 31 1.79 -15.73 -0.04
N SER A 32 1.53 -14.58 0.61
CA SER A 32 0.24 -14.28 1.21
C SER A 32 -0.84 -14.06 0.15
N LEU A 33 -0.51 -13.34 -0.94
CA LEU A 33 -1.41 -13.12 -2.08
C LEU A 33 -1.72 -14.42 -2.82
N SER A 34 -0.74 -15.30 -3.00
CA SER A 34 -0.95 -16.62 -3.60
C SER A 34 -1.97 -17.46 -2.81
N ARG A 35 -1.85 -17.44 -1.47
CA ARG A 35 -2.83 -18.13 -0.61
C ARG A 35 -4.22 -17.49 -0.71
N LEU A 36 -4.32 -16.15 -0.72
CA LEU A 36 -5.58 -15.45 -0.89
C LEU A 36 -6.24 -15.85 -2.20
N ARG A 37 -5.50 -15.90 -3.30
CA ARG A 37 -6.00 -16.30 -4.61
C ARG A 37 -6.53 -17.74 -4.60
N THR A 38 -5.83 -18.69 -3.99
CA THR A 38 -6.28 -20.08 -3.89
C THR A 38 -7.63 -20.16 -3.19
N VAL A 39 -7.76 -19.53 -2.01
CA VAL A 39 -9.02 -19.51 -1.26
C VAL A 39 -10.11 -18.74 -2.03
N GLY A 40 -9.75 -17.67 -2.73
CA GLY A 40 -10.68 -16.88 -3.54
C GLY A 40 -11.30 -17.68 -4.69
N VAL A 41 -10.51 -18.53 -5.35
CA VAL A 41 -11.00 -19.44 -6.40
C VAL A 41 -11.97 -20.47 -5.82
N GLU A 42 -11.66 -21.08 -4.70
CA GLU A 42 -12.55 -22.02 -4.01
C GLU A 42 -13.88 -21.34 -3.61
N ALA A 43 -13.80 -20.16 -2.99
CA ALA A 43 -14.98 -19.38 -2.63
C ALA A 43 -15.81 -18.96 -3.87
N ALA A 44 -15.18 -18.69 -5.02
CA ALA A 44 -15.89 -18.39 -6.26
C ALA A 44 -16.69 -19.60 -6.78
N HIS A 45 -16.13 -20.79 -6.68
CA HIS A 45 -16.84 -22.03 -7.03
C HIS A 45 -18.04 -22.27 -6.11
N GLU A 46 -17.90 -22.06 -4.81
CA GLU A 46 -18.99 -22.19 -3.85
C GLU A 46 -20.12 -21.17 -4.12
N ARG A 47 -19.77 -19.92 -4.44
CA ARG A 47 -20.75 -18.90 -4.84
C ARG A 47 -21.50 -19.29 -6.10
N SER A 48 -20.79 -19.78 -7.12
CA SER A 48 -21.43 -20.20 -8.38
C SER A 48 -22.38 -21.38 -8.21
N ALA A 49 -22.13 -22.22 -7.22
CA ALA A 49 -23.00 -23.33 -6.82
C ALA A 49 -24.12 -22.91 -5.83
N HIS A 50 -24.26 -21.63 -5.52
CA HIS A 50 -25.19 -21.10 -4.50
C HIS A 50 -24.98 -21.67 -3.08
N LEU A 51 -23.79 -22.15 -2.77
CA LEU A 51 -23.44 -22.71 -1.47
C LEU A 51 -22.89 -21.67 -0.48
N SER A 52 -22.55 -20.49 -0.97
CA SER A 52 -21.96 -19.40 -0.18
C SER A 52 -22.46 -18.03 -0.65
N SER A 53 -22.67 -17.12 0.31
CA SER A 53 -22.94 -15.69 0.08
C SER A 53 -21.70 -14.82 0.35
N ALA A 54 -20.51 -15.40 0.42
CA ALA A 54 -19.26 -14.67 0.65
C ALA A 54 -19.04 -13.62 -0.45
N PRO A 55 -18.47 -12.44 -0.10
CA PRO A 55 -18.17 -11.39 -1.08
C PRO A 55 -17.14 -11.88 -2.12
N ASP A 56 -17.13 -11.25 -3.30
CA ASP A 56 -16.12 -11.52 -4.32
C ASP A 56 -14.76 -10.98 -3.89
N SER A 57 -13.74 -11.83 -3.83
CA SER A 57 -12.37 -11.45 -3.46
C SER A 57 -11.55 -10.89 -4.62
N ALA A 58 -12.01 -11.06 -5.87
CA ALA A 58 -11.21 -10.72 -7.04
C ALA A 58 -10.86 -9.22 -7.16
N PRO A 59 -11.74 -8.25 -6.83
CA PRO A 59 -11.38 -6.84 -6.80
C PRO A 59 -10.27 -6.57 -5.77
N LEU A 60 -10.45 -7.03 -4.53
CA LEU A 60 -9.47 -6.89 -3.46
C LEU A 60 -8.11 -7.50 -3.84
N GLU A 61 -8.11 -8.69 -4.45
CA GLU A 61 -6.88 -9.33 -4.94
C GLU A 61 -6.13 -8.45 -5.94
N ARG A 62 -6.83 -7.87 -6.92
CA ARG A 62 -6.24 -6.97 -7.93
C ARG A 62 -5.58 -5.75 -7.27
N THR A 63 -6.26 -5.12 -6.32
CA THR A 63 -5.73 -3.97 -5.59
C THR A 63 -4.50 -4.34 -4.77
N LEU A 64 -4.51 -5.49 -4.09
CA LEU A 64 -3.35 -5.97 -3.35
C LEU A 64 -2.15 -6.32 -4.26
N TYR A 65 -2.38 -6.83 -5.49
CA TYR A 65 -1.31 -7.02 -6.47
C TYR A 65 -0.71 -5.70 -6.96
N ARG A 66 -1.52 -4.64 -7.12
CA ARG A 66 -1.02 -3.31 -7.45
C ARG A 66 -0.15 -2.76 -6.32
N LEU A 67 -0.58 -2.88 -5.06
CA LEU A 67 0.22 -2.51 -3.90
C LEU A 67 1.53 -3.31 -3.79
N LEU A 68 1.55 -4.59 -4.19
CA LEU A 68 2.79 -5.36 -4.31
C LEU A 68 3.71 -4.79 -5.40
N THR A 69 3.15 -4.33 -6.52
CA THR A 69 3.92 -3.69 -7.58
C THR A 69 4.56 -2.39 -7.10
N ASP A 70 3.81 -1.56 -6.36
CA ASP A 70 4.35 -0.34 -5.74
C ASP A 70 5.49 -0.67 -4.78
N LEU A 71 5.31 -1.70 -3.94
CA LEU A 71 6.37 -2.19 -3.04
C LEU A 71 7.63 -2.58 -3.82
N VAL A 72 7.49 -3.27 -4.97
CA VAL A 72 8.62 -3.65 -5.81
C VAL A 72 9.34 -2.41 -6.35
N ILE A 73 8.61 -1.41 -6.83
CA ILE A 73 9.19 -0.17 -7.38
C ILE A 73 9.92 0.60 -6.27
N ILE A 74 9.25 0.84 -5.14
CA ILE A 74 9.82 1.56 -3.98
C ILE A 74 11.05 0.81 -3.47
N GLY A 75 10.97 -0.49 -3.30
CA GLY A 75 12.07 -1.30 -2.81
C GLY A 75 13.29 -1.33 -3.73
N ARG A 76 13.09 -1.36 -5.06
CA ARG A 76 14.21 -1.23 -6.01
C ARG A 76 14.94 0.10 -5.85
N THR A 77 14.20 1.17 -5.61
CA THR A 77 14.79 2.50 -5.39
C THR A 77 15.45 2.61 -4.02
N ALA A 78 14.99 1.85 -3.04
CA ALA A 78 15.55 1.80 -1.68
C ALA A 78 16.86 0.99 -1.56
N GLY A 79 17.25 0.25 -2.60
CA GLY A 79 18.50 -0.56 -2.59
C GLY A 79 19.79 0.24 -2.41
N GLN A 80 19.75 1.54 -2.58
CA GLN A 80 20.79 2.50 -2.24
C GLN A 80 20.13 3.77 -1.69
N PRO A 81 20.71 4.44 -0.69
CA PRO A 81 20.16 5.68 -0.16
C PRO A 81 20.13 6.77 -1.23
N LEU A 82 19.20 7.71 -1.12
CA LEU A 82 19.24 8.96 -1.86
C LEU A 82 20.42 9.81 -1.37
N PRO A 83 20.97 10.70 -2.21
CA PRO A 83 22.00 11.65 -1.77
C PRO A 83 21.54 12.46 -0.55
N ASP A 84 22.48 12.76 0.36
CA ASP A 84 22.19 13.43 1.64
C ASP A 84 21.37 14.71 1.47
N MET A 85 21.68 15.48 0.44
CA MET A 85 20.99 16.73 0.11
C MET A 85 19.49 16.50 -0.18
N VAL A 86 19.17 15.42 -0.91
CA VAL A 86 17.79 15.05 -1.22
C VAL A 86 17.11 14.48 0.02
N THR A 87 17.82 13.58 0.73
CA THR A 87 17.35 12.97 1.97
C THR A 87 16.99 14.01 3.03
N ALA A 88 17.79 15.07 3.17
CA ALA A 88 17.49 16.16 4.09
C ALA A 88 16.16 16.87 3.76
N GLY A 89 15.83 17.00 2.47
CA GLY A 89 14.59 17.66 2.02
C GLY A 89 13.35 16.77 2.07
N VAL A 90 13.46 15.49 1.71
CA VAL A 90 12.29 14.60 1.59
C VAL A 90 12.17 13.58 2.72
N GLY A 91 13.26 13.31 3.46
CA GLY A 91 13.33 12.24 4.47
C GLY A 91 12.26 12.33 5.56
N PRO A 92 12.06 13.50 6.21
CA PRO A 92 11.01 13.63 7.22
C PRO A 92 9.63 13.29 6.71
N ALA A 93 9.27 13.76 5.50
CA ALA A 93 7.98 13.49 4.89
C ALA A 93 7.84 12.00 4.48
N LEU A 94 8.92 11.37 4.00
CA LEU A 94 8.95 9.93 3.72
C LEU A 94 8.75 9.10 4.99
N ALA A 95 9.35 9.48 6.11
CA ALA A 95 9.19 8.79 7.38
C ALA A 95 7.73 8.88 7.90
N GLU A 96 7.12 10.06 7.79
CA GLU A 96 5.71 10.25 8.14
C GLU A 96 4.79 9.44 7.23
N ALA A 97 5.01 9.47 5.92
CA ALA A 97 4.26 8.67 4.95
C ALA A 97 4.40 7.16 5.23
N SER A 98 5.61 6.68 5.52
CA SER A 98 5.87 5.29 5.91
C SER A 98 5.04 4.86 7.12
N ALA A 99 5.05 5.65 8.18
CA ALA A 99 4.29 5.38 9.40
C ALA A 99 2.78 5.37 9.14
N ALA A 100 2.27 6.36 8.40
CA ALA A 100 0.85 6.50 8.08
C ALA A 100 0.35 5.35 7.20
N VAL A 101 1.09 5.00 6.13
CA VAL A 101 0.76 3.88 5.23
C VAL A 101 0.78 2.56 5.99
N GLY A 102 1.82 2.32 6.79
CA GLY A 102 1.93 1.10 7.60
C GLY A 102 0.77 0.95 8.60
N SER A 103 0.35 2.04 9.26
CA SER A 103 -0.81 2.01 10.16
C SER A 103 -2.08 1.74 9.40
N TYR A 104 -2.35 2.48 8.34
CA TYR A 104 -3.56 2.36 7.53
C TYR A 104 -3.75 0.93 6.99
N LEU A 105 -2.70 0.33 6.44
CA LEU A 105 -2.76 -1.05 5.93
C LEU A 105 -3.02 -2.10 7.02
N ARG A 106 -2.46 -1.92 8.23
CA ARG A 106 -2.77 -2.80 9.37
C ARG A 106 -4.23 -2.68 9.78
N ASP A 107 -4.75 -1.46 9.83
CA ASP A 107 -6.13 -1.18 10.22
C ASP A 107 -7.14 -1.66 9.18
N CYS A 108 -6.83 -1.53 7.87
CA CYS A 108 -7.58 -2.17 6.78
C CYS A 108 -7.62 -3.70 6.94
N GLY A 109 -6.49 -4.32 7.26
CA GLY A 109 -6.42 -5.76 7.53
C GLY A 109 -7.30 -6.16 8.73
N ALA A 110 -7.32 -5.38 9.80
CA ALA A 110 -8.18 -5.61 10.95
C ALA A 110 -9.67 -5.41 10.60
N ALA A 111 -10.00 -4.42 9.77
CA ALA A 111 -11.36 -4.17 9.29
C ALA A 111 -11.88 -5.34 8.45
N LEU A 112 -11.08 -5.86 7.52
CA LEU A 112 -11.41 -7.05 6.71
C LEU A 112 -11.71 -8.27 7.57
N LEU A 113 -10.88 -8.54 8.60
CA LEU A 113 -11.06 -9.68 9.51
C LEU A 113 -12.30 -9.56 10.39
N THR A 114 -12.73 -8.34 10.71
CA THR A 114 -13.84 -8.09 11.64
C THR A 114 -15.14 -7.65 10.96
N GLY A 115 -15.15 -7.54 9.62
CA GLY A 115 -16.30 -7.03 8.86
C GLY A 115 -16.68 -5.60 9.23
N LYS A 116 -15.70 -4.78 9.63
CA LYS A 116 -15.89 -3.37 9.97
C LYS A 116 -15.65 -2.46 8.78
N ALA A 117 -16.09 -1.21 8.90
CA ALA A 117 -15.75 -0.15 7.95
C ALA A 117 -14.22 0.09 7.92
N PRO A 118 -13.69 0.55 6.79
CA PRO A 118 -12.27 0.92 6.68
C PRO A 118 -11.91 2.03 7.67
N PRO A 119 -10.63 2.13 8.05
CA PRO A 119 -10.14 3.24 8.88
C PRO A 119 -10.22 4.57 8.11
N PRO A 120 -10.23 5.73 8.81
CA PRO A 120 -10.24 7.03 8.14
C PRO A 120 -8.98 7.21 7.28
N ARG A 121 -9.15 7.51 5.99
CA ARG A 121 -8.07 7.69 5.00
C ARG A 121 -7.30 9.00 5.13
N ARG A 122 -7.92 10.03 5.74
CA ARG A 122 -7.37 11.39 5.83
C ARG A 122 -5.93 11.47 6.36
N PRO A 123 -5.51 10.71 7.39
CA PRO A 123 -4.11 10.76 7.86
C PRO A 123 -3.10 10.30 6.80
N VAL A 124 -3.38 9.22 6.08
CA VAL A 124 -2.48 8.70 5.04
C VAL A 124 -2.45 9.60 3.81
N GLU A 125 -3.60 10.18 3.42
CA GLU A 125 -3.67 11.19 2.34
C GLU A 125 -2.83 12.42 2.67
N HIS A 126 -2.92 12.92 3.90
CA HIS A 126 -2.15 14.06 4.34
C HIS A 126 -0.65 13.79 4.29
N ALA A 127 -0.21 12.65 4.81
CA ALA A 127 1.20 12.27 4.85
C ALA A 127 1.77 12.06 3.42
N LEU A 128 1.04 11.38 2.54
CA LEU A 128 1.45 11.20 1.13
C LEU A 128 1.43 12.53 0.37
N GLY A 129 0.45 13.41 0.62
CA GLY A 129 0.39 14.75 0.05
C GLY A 129 1.57 15.61 0.48
N ALA A 130 1.94 15.60 1.76
CA ALA A 130 3.14 16.29 2.28
C ALA A 130 4.42 15.74 1.63
N CYS A 131 4.50 14.41 1.45
CA CYS A 131 5.62 13.78 0.77
C CYS A 131 5.72 14.24 -0.70
N GLY A 132 4.61 14.23 -1.45
CA GLY A 132 4.55 14.76 -2.82
C GLY A 132 4.98 16.23 -2.91
N ALA A 133 4.54 17.07 -1.97
CA ALA A 133 4.96 18.46 -1.87
C ALA A 133 6.47 18.62 -1.62
N ALA A 134 7.05 17.78 -0.76
CA ALA A 134 8.49 17.77 -0.50
C ALA A 134 9.29 17.40 -1.77
N PHE A 135 8.85 16.39 -2.52
CA PHE A 135 9.45 16.03 -3.81
C PHE A 135 9.29 17.16 -4.85
N ALA A 136 8.14 17.84 -4.88
CA ALA A 136 7.92 19.00 -5.76
C ALA A 136 8.84 20.18 -5.40
N ALA A 137 8.99 20.48 -4.11
CA ALA A 137 9.90 21.51 -3.63
C ALA A 137 11.36 21.19 -4.00
N ALA A 138 11.80 19.93 -3.81
CA ALA A 138 13.14 19.50 -4.19
C ALA A 138 13.43 19.72 -5.69
N ARG A 139 12.44 19.53 -6.56
CA ARG A 139 12.56 19.85 -8.00
C ARG A 139 12.81 21.33 -8.25
N GLY A 140 12.22 22.21 -7.47
CA GLY A 140 12.35 23.67 -7.60
C GLY A 140 13.70 24.23 -7.13
N THR A 141 14.43 23.52 -6.28
CA THR A 141 15.67 24.04 -5.65
C THR A 141 16.93 23.97 -6.53
N GLY A 142 16.84 23.35 -7.71
CA GLY A 142 18.01 23.17 -8.60
C GLY A 142 18.97 22.04 -8.18
N TRP A 143 18.74 21.34 -7.07
CA TRP A 143 19.58 20.22 -6.60
C TRP A 143 19.67 19.08 -7.62
N LEU A 144 18.60 18.88 -8.38
CA LEU A 144 18.54 17.81 -9.39
C LEU A 144 19.63 17.92 -10.46
N ARG A 145 20.19 19.14 -10.67
CA ARG A 145 21.29 19.36 -11.62
C ARG A 145 22.62 18.73 -11.17
N ASN A 146 22.72 18.42 -9.89
CA ASN A 146 23.95 17.84 -9.30
C ASN A 146 23.82 16.32 -9.13
N LEU A 147 22.67 15.73 -9.46
CA LEU A 147 22.46 14.30 -9.41
C LEU A 147 23.00 13.63 -10.67
N THR A 148 23.52 12.41 -10.49
CA THR A 148 23.79 11.52 -11.62
C THR A 148 22.48 11.08 -12.28
N ASP A 149 22.55 10.60 -13.52
CA ASP A 149 21.36 10.10 -14.24
C ASP A 149 20.64 9.00 -13.47
N VAL A 150 21.38 8.10 -12.81
CA VAL A 150 20.83 7.01 -11.97
C VAL A 150 20.11 7.54 -10.73
N GLU A 151 20.67 8.55 -10.07
CA GLU A 151 20.04 9.18 -8.89
C GLU A 151 18.79 9.96 -9.29
N LEU A 152 18.83 10.61 -10.44
CA LEU A 152 17.71 11.34 -11.00
C LEU A 152 16.56 10.41 -11.38
N GLU A 153 16.87 9.30 -12.08
CA GLU A 153 15.89 8.25 -12.38
C GLU A 153 15.21 7.72 -11.11
N ARG A 154 16.00 7.40 -10.07
CA ARG A 154 15.49 6.91 -8.80
C ARG A 154 14.61 7.94 -8.09
N PHE A 155 15.03 9.21 -8.08
CA PHE A 155 14.23 10.29 -7.50
C PHE A 155 12.84 10.38 -8.15
N PHE A 156 12.77 10.34 -9.48
CA PHE A 156 11.48 10.38 -10.18
C PHE A 156 10.69 9.08 -10.02
N ALA A 157 11.34 7.93 -10.01
CA ALA A 157 10.68 6.64 -9.79
C ALA A 157 9.99 6.57 -8.42
N ILE A 158 10.63 7.09 -7.35
CA ILE A 158 10.03 7.17 -6.02
C ILE A 158 8.81 8.10 -6.04
N GLY A 159 8.94 9.30 -6.62
CA GLY A 159 7.83 10.25 -6.71
C GLY A 159 6.62 9.64 -7.43
N PHE A 160 6.85 8.98 -8.55
CA PHE A 160 5.80 8.28 -9.30
C PHE A 160 5.18 7.13 -8.49
N ALA A 161 6.00 6.31 -7.83
CA ALA A 161 5.49 5.19 -7.02
C ALA A 161 4.62 5.66 -5.83
N LEU A 162 4.94 6.81 -5.23
CA LEU A 162 4.13 7.40 -4.16
C LEU A 162 2.77 7.90 -4.66
N GLU A 163 2.71 8.45 -5.88
CA GLU A 163 1.45 8.84 -6.52
C GLU A 163 0.58 7.61 -6.79
N GLN A 164 1.16 6.55 -7.37
CA GLN A 164 0.46 5.29 -7.62
C GLN A 164 -0.01 4.63 -6.30
N LEU A 165 0.84 4.62 -5.28
CA LEU A 165 0.49 4.10 -3.97
C LEU A 165 -0.73 4.81 -3.38
N ARG A 166 -0.82 6.13 -3.52
CA ARG A 166 -2.00 6.90 -3.06
C ARG A 166 -3.28 6.43 -3.73
N ASP A 167 -3.25 6.27 -5.05
CA ASP A 167 -4.41 5.85 -5.83
C ASP A 167 -4.82 4.40 -5.49
N HIS A 168 -3.84 3.50 -5.32
CA HIS A 168 -4.12 2.12 -4.93
C HIS A 168 -4.59 1.98 -3.47
N LEU A 169 -4.23 2.88 -2.57
CA LEU A 169 -4.79 2.94 -1.22
C LEU A 169 -6.24 3.45 -1.22
N GLU A 170 -6.60 4.31 -2.18
CA GLU A 170 -8.00 4.70 -2.42
C GLU A 170 -8.83 3.51 -2.91
N ASP A 171 -8.33 2.77 -3.90
CA ASP A 171 -8.97 1.53 -4.35
C ASP A 171 -9.15 0.55 -3.18
N LEU A 172 -8.13 0.38 -2.32
CA LEU A 172 -8.21 -0.50 -1.16
C LEU A 172 -9.31 -0.07 -0.18
N ASP A 173 -9.47 1.23 0.05
CA ASP A 173 -10.52 1.77 0.93
C ASP A 173 -11.91 1.32 0.46
N HIS A 174 -12.19 1.47 -0.83
CA HIS A 174 -13.43 1.04 -1.44
C HIS A 174 -13.65 -0.48 -1.29
N GLU A 175 -12.62 -1.29 -1.58
CA GLU A 175 -12.74 -2.74 -1.47
C GLU A 175 -12.97 -3.20 -0.02
N VAL A 176 -12.35 -2.55 0.97
CA VAL A 176 -12.57 -2.85 2.38
C VAL A 176 -13.98 -2.44 2.81
N ALA A 177 -14.50 -1.31 2.31
CA ALA A 177 -15.86 -0.86 2.58
C ALA A 177 -16.90 -1.83 2.01
N ASP A 178 -16.72 -2.25 0.77
CA ASP A 178 -17.60 -3.20 0.09
C ASP A 178 -17.60 -4.57 0.79
N TRP A 179 -16.41 -5.02 1.19
CA TRP A 179 -16.26 -6.25 1.97
C TRP A 179 -17.00 -6.18 3.31
N GLY A 180 -16.88 -5.07 4.04
CA GLY A 180 -17.55 -4.84 5.31
C GLY A 180 -19.08 -4.79 5.18
N THR A 181 -19.60 -4.28 4.07
CA THR A 181 -21.05 -4.25 3.81
C THR A 181 -21.59 -5.64 3.44
N ALA A 182 -20.86 -6.39 2.61
CA ALA A 182 -21.26 -7.73 2.19
C ALA A 182 -21.14 -8.77 3.34
N ALA A 183 -20.20 -8.60 4.27
CA ALA A 183 -20.02 -9.45 5.42
C ALA A 183 -21.07 -9.22 6.54
N ARG A 184 -21.88 -8.15 6.47
CA ARG A 184 -23.00 -7.95 7.39
C ARG A 184 -24.16 -8.84 6.95
N PRO A 185 -24.55 -9.89 7.72
CA PRO A 185 -25.78 -10.59 7.44
C PRO A 185 -26.91 -9.57 7.46
N ALA A 186 -27.81 -9.62 6.47
CA ALA A 186 -29.04 -8.85 6.47
C ALA A 186 -29.66 -9.06 7.84
N ARG A 187 -29.64 -8.05 8.71
CA ARG A 187 -30.41 -8.06 9.95
C ARG A 187 -31.87 -8.15 9.49
N VAL A 188 -32.35 -9.39 9.49
CA VAL A 188 -33.77 -9.67 9.28
C VAL A 188 -34.49 -8.71 10.23
N SER A 189 -35.31 -7.87 9.64
CA SER A 189 -36.28 -7.02 10.33
C SER A 189 -37.28 -7.94 11.07
N ALA A 190 -36.86 -8.42 12.21
CA ALA A 190 -37.71 -9.10 13.19
C ALA A 190 -38.20 -8.08 14.20
N ALA A 191 -38.95 -7.09 13.71
CA ALA A 191 -39.68 -6.18 14.60
C ALA A 191 -40.90 -5.69 13.82
N SER A 192 -41.89 -6.55 13.68
CA SER A 192 -43.31 -6.19 13.58
C SER A 192 -44.14 -7.44 13.31
N GLN A 193 -44.52 -8.15 14.36
CA GLN A 193 -45.83 -8.79 14.51
C GLN A 193 -46.21 -8.82 15.99
#